data_650b18ced401618ef79895661ad19105
#
_entry.id   650b18ced401618ef79895661ad19105
#
_cell.length_a   1.000
_cell.length_b   1.000
_cell.length_c   1.000
_cell.angle_alpha   90.00
_cell.angle_beta   90.00
_cell.angle_gamma   90.00
#
_symmetry.space_group_name_H-M   'P 1'
#
loop_
_entity.id
_entity.type
_entity.pdbx_description
1 polymer ?
#
loop_
_entity_poly.entity_id
_entity_poly.type
_entity_poly.pdbx_seq_one_letter_code
_entity_poly.pdbx_strand_id
1 'polypeptide(L)'
;MSSDPGVTITSLAVAETAICTCAYDHSNGNLYIDNSRGYTADGRVKPDLLAPGVNIRGEGASGETVIRSGTSVAASYTAGCSAIMLEWSYGRKMIRNINGNQIRGYLIRGAVRPGSSGGLLEIRQYPNPEWGYGLLNIYNTFESLRNV
;
A
#
# COMPACT_ATOMS: atom_id res chain seq x y z
N MET A 1 -19.67 -14.50 19.79
CA MET A 1 -18.35 -14.30 19.16
C MET A 1 -17.89 -12.92 19.57
N SER A 2 -16.84 -12.81 20.35
CA SER A 2 -16.19 -11.52 20.60
C SER A 2 -15.48 -11.10 19.31
N SER A 3 -15.75 -9.89 18.80
CA SER A 3 -15.00 -9.34 17.67
C SER A 3 -13.55 -9.15 18.12
N ASP A 4 -12.61 -9.72 17.39
CA ASP A 4 -11.19 -9.47 17.60
C ASP A 4 -10.86 -8.09 16.99
N PRO A 5 -10.50 -7.06 17.80
CA PRO A 5 -10.19 -5.74 17.29
C PRO A 5 -8.91 -5.72 16.42
N GLY A 6 -8.16 -6.82 16.39
CA GLY A 6 -6.98 -7.00 15.55
C GLY A 6 -7.29 -7.56 14.15
N VAL A 7 -8.53 -7.95 13.86
CA VAL A 7 -8.92 -8.56 12.57
C VAL A 7 -10.13 -7.80 12.00
N THR A 8 -9.87 -6.69 11.34
CA THR A 8 -10.92 -5.80 10.80
C THR A 8 -10.86 -5.65 9.28
N ILE A 9 -9.95 -6.36 8.61
CA ILE A 9 -9.84 -6.35 7.14
C ILE A 9 -11.10 -6.94 6.51
N THR A 10 -11.68 -6.24 5.54
CA THR A 10 -12.91 -6.66 4.86
C THR A 10 -12.68 -7.90 3.98
N SER A 11 -13.73 -8.69 3.77
CA SER A 11 -13.67 -9.92 2.96
C SER A 11 -13.16 -9.70 1.53
N LEU A 12 -13.46 -8.56 0.91
CA LEU A 12 -12.96 -8.23 -0.43
C LEU A 12 -11.45 -7.99 -0.45
N ALA A 13 -10.92 -7.38 0.61
CA ALA A 13 -9.50 -7.05 0.72
C ALA A 13 -8.62 -8.26 1.06
N VAL A 14 -9.19 -9.36 1.55
CA VAL A 14 -8.46 -10.60 1.83
C VAL A 14 -8.26 -11.48 0.60
N ALA A 15 -8.84 -11.15 -0.55
CA ALA A 15 -8.62 -11.90 -1.78
C ALA A 15 -7.12 -12.02 -2.08
N GLU A 16 -6.67 -13.20 -2.48
CA GLU A 16 -5.25 -13.51 -2.66
C GLU A 16 -4.60 -12.66 -3.76
N THR A 17 -5.35 -12.37 -4.81
CA THR A 17 -4.88 -11.58 -5.96
C THR A 17 -5.07 -10.07 -5.80
N ALA A 18 -5.77 -9.61 -4.75
CA ALA A 18 -6.00 -8.20 -4.49
C ALA A 18 -4.80 -7.57 -3.76
N ILE A 19 -4.46 -6.35 -4.14
CA ILE A 19 -3.52 -5.51 -3.38
C ILE A 19 -4.35 -4.73 -2.34
N CYS A 20 -4.21 -5.09 -1.08
CA CYS A 20 -4.88 -4.42 0.03
C CYS A 20 -4.01 -3.25 0.50
N THR A 21 -4.57 -2.04 0.46
CA THR A 21 -3.85 -0.82 0.84
C THR A 21 -4.58 -0.11 1.98
N CYS A 22 -3.85 0.25 3.02
CA CYS A 22 -4.28 1.17 4.05
C CYS A 22 -3.68 2.56 3.85
N ALA A 23 -4.15 3.54 4.63
CA ALA A 23 -3.79 4.93 4.48
C ALA A 23 -2.80 5.40 5.55
N TYR A 24 -1.94 6.36 5.20
CA TYR A 24 -1.17 7.12 6.15
C TYR A 24 -1.20 8.61 5.81
N ASP A 25 -0.93 9.44 6.81
CA ASP A 25 -0.77 10.88 6.62
C ASP A 25 0.67 11.17 6.17
N HIS A 26 0.80 11.61 4.93
CA HIS A 26 2.10 11.89 4.32
C HIS A 26 2.81 13.12 4.93
N SER A 27 2.08 13.98 5.65
CA SER A 27 2.65 15.18 6.27
C SER A 27 3.41 14.89 7.56
N ASN A 28 3.03 13.84 8.29
CA ASN A 28 3.59 13.51 9.60
C ASN A 28 3.99 12.04 9.75
N GLY A 29 3.66 11.20 8.77
CA GLY A 29 3.97 9.77 8.77
C GLY A 29 3.08 8.90 9.66
N ASN A 30 2.01 9.44 10.23
CA ASN A 30 1.12 8.68 11.09
C ASN A 30 0.15 7.81 10.31
N LEU A 31 -0.25 6.69 10.89
CA LEU A 31 -1.32 5.86 10.36
C LEU A 31 -2.65 6.63 10.38
N TYR A 32 -3.46 6.42 9.35
CA TYR A 32 -4.84 6.91 9.36
C TYR A 32 -5.64 6.16 10.41
N ILE A 33 -6.38 6.91 11.24
CA ILE A 33 -7.03 6.36 12.44
C ILE A 33 -8.09 5.28 12.11
N ASP A 34 -8.77 5.42 10.98
CA ASP A 34 -9.83 4.50 10.55
C ASP A 34 -9.30 3.34 9.68
N ASN A 35 -8.00 3.07 9.71
CA ASN A 35 -7.46 1.91 9.01
C ASN A 35 -7.99 0.60 9.62
N SER A 36 -8.36 -0.32 8.75
CA SER A 36 -8.50 -1.71 9.15
C SER A 36 -7.14 -2.31 9.49
N ARG A 37 -7.14 -3.25 10.42
CA ARG A 37 -5.94 -3.93 10.91
C ARG A 37 -6.11 -5.43 10.75
N GLY A 38 -5.04 -6.10 10.60
CA GLY A 38 -5.12 -7.52 10.77
C GLY A 38 -4.03 -8.28 10.20
N TYR A 39 -4.09 -9.47 10.80
CA TYR A 39 -3.99 -10.67 9.97
C TYR A 39 -5.35 -11.00 9.36
N THR A 40 -5.35 -11.70 8.23
CA THR A 40 -6.55 -12.36 7.74
C THR A 40 -6.91 -13.55 8.66
N ALA A 41 -8.14 -14.06 8.57
CA ALA A 41 -8.56 -15.20 9.37
C ALA A 41 -7.69 -16.48 9.13
N ASP A 42 -7.04 -16.57 7.97
CA ASP A 42 -6.10 -17.63 7.62
C ASP A 42 -4.63 -17.29 7.93
N GLY A 43 -4.38 -16.21 8.69
CA GLY A 43 -3.07 -15.84 9.21
C GLY A 43 -2.15 -15.09 8.24
N ARG A 44 -2.62 -14.69 7.05
CA ARG A 44 -1.83 -13.87 6.13
C ARG A 44 -1.73 -12.43 6.63
N VAL A 45 -0.59 -11.80 6.39
CA VAL A 45 -0.42 -10.37 6.69
C VAL A 45 -1.18 -9.52 5.67
N LYS A 46 -2.02 -8.65 6.18
CA LYS A 46 -2.70 -7.55 5.46
C LYS A 46 -2.74 -6.33 6.41
N PRO A 47 -2.70 -5.09 5.89
CA PRO A 47 -2.63 -4.72 4.46
C PRO A 47 -1.31 -5.16 3.81
N ASP A 48 -1.26 -5.15 2.46
CA ASP A 48 0.01 -5.34 1.76
C ASP A 48 0.90 -4.10 1.91
N LEU A 49 0.33 -2.91 1.73
CA LEU A 49 1.06 -1.64 1.73
C LEU A 49 0.24 -0.52 2.38
N LEU A 50 0.93 0.57 2.74
CA LEU A 50 0.29 1.85 3.01
C LEU A 50 0.60 2.83 1.89
N ALA A 51 -0.39 3.67 1.56
CA ALA A 51 -0.22 4.77 0.63
C ALA A 51 -0.76 6.08 1.23
N PRO A 52 -0.38 7.25 0.71
CA PRO A 52 -0.95 8.52 1.13
C PRO A 52 -2.47 8.51 1.02
N GLY A 53 -3.16 8.85 2.10
CA GLY A 53 -4.63 8.79 2.12
C GLY A 53 -5.27 9.78 3.09
N VAL A 54 -4.52 10.75 3.63
CA VAL A 54 -5.04 11.76 4.55
C VAL A 54 -4.81 13.14 3.96
N ASN A 55 -5.87 13.95 3.89
CA ASN A 55 -5.87 15.31 3.34
C ASN A 55 -5.29 15.40 1.92
N ILE A 56 -5.62 14.44 1.08
CA ILE A 56 -5.15 14.39 -0.31
C ILE A 56 -6.00 15.31 -1.17
N ARG A 57 -5.32 16.17 -1.94
CA ARG A 57 -5.92 17.00 -2.98
C ARG A 57 -6.23 16.16 -4.21
N GLY A 58 -7.40 16.36 -4.74
CA GLY A 58 -7.84 15.77 -6.00
C GLY A 58 -8.82 16.66 -6.72
N GLU A 59 -9.21 16.26 -7.91
CA GLU A 59 -10.24 16.91 -8.70
C GLU A 59 -11.61 16.30 -8.36
N GLY A 60 -12.59 17.17 -8.12
CA GLY A 60 -13.99 16.78 -7.92
C GLY A 60 -14.70 16.58 -9.25
N ALA A 61 -15.94 16.10 -9.18
CA ALA A 61 -16.74 15.76 -10.36
C ALA A 61 -17.04 16.93 -11.30
N SER A 62 -17.05 18.17 -10.77
CA SER A 62 -17.29 19.39 -11.53
C SER A 62 -16.01 20.18 -11.85
N GLY A 63 -14.84 19.56 -11.67
CA GLY A 63 -13.54 20.20 -11.92
C GLY A 63 -13.02 21.06 -10.77
N GLU A 64 -13.73 21.10 -9.63
CA GLU A 64 -13.27 21.81 -8.44
C GLU A 64 -12.17 21.02 -7.71
N THR A 65 -11.29 21.71 -6.99
CA THR A 65 -10.35 21.06 -6.11
C THR A 65 -11.05 20.59 -4.83
N VAL A 66 -10.93 19.30 -4.53
CA VAL A 66 -11.44 18.70 -3.29
C VAL A 66 -10.30 18.11 -2.46
N ILE A 67 -10.51 18.07 -1.13
CA ILE A 67 -9.61 17.39 -0.21
C ILE A 67 -10.34 16.17 0.35
N ARG A 68 -9.71 15.01 0.31
CA ARG A 68 -10.29 13.75 0.77
C ARG A 68 -9.31 12.98 1.65
N SER A 69 -9.88 12.23 2.62
CA SER A 69 -9.14 11.27 3.44
C SER A 69 -9.84 9.93 3.41
N GLY A 70 -9.07 8.86 3.47
CA GLY A 70 -9.59 7.50 3.54
C GLY A 70 -8.70 6.47 2.87
N THR A 71 -8.95 5.22 3.20
CA THR A 71 -8.28 4.07 2.56
C THR A 71 -8.63 3.95 1.08
N SER A 72 -9.80 4.44 0.65
CA SER A 72 -10.17 4.53 -0.78
C SER A 72 -9.24 5.47 -1.56
N VAL A 73 -8.78 6.56 -0.93
CA VAL A 73 -7.80 7.49 -1.51
C VAL A 73 -6.45 6.79 -1.65
N ALA A 74 -6.01 6.10 -0.61
CA ALA A 74 -4.78 5.29 -0.64
C ALA A 74 -4.83 4.19 -1.71
N ALA A 75 -5.98 3.53 -1.86
CA ALA A 75 -6.20 2.53 -2.92
C ALA A 75 -6.09 3.14 -4.32
N SER A 76 -6.62 4.35 -4.53
CA SER A 76 -6.49 5.08 -5.81
C SER A 76 -5.03 5.42 -6.13
N TYR A 77 -4.24 5.81 -5.14
CA TYR A 77 -2.79 6.00 -5.28
C TYR A 77 -2.09 4.72 -5.74
N THR A 78 -2.41 3.61 -5.08
CA THR A 78 -1.83 2.30 -5.41
C THR A 78 -2.23 1.85 -6.81
N ALA A 79 -3.48 2.11 -7.22
CA ALA A 79 -3.95 1.83 -8.59
C ALA A 79 -3.17 2.65 -9.62
N GLY A 80 -2.92 3.96 -9.36
CA GLY A 80 -2.10 4.79 -10.22
C GLY A 80 -0.66 4.27 -10.36
N CYS A 81 -0.02 3.89 -9.26
CA CYS A 81 1.31 3.27 -9.30
C CYS A 81 1.31 1.95 -10.08
N SER A 82 0.26 1.13 -9.92
CA SER A 82 0.11 -0.11 -10.67
C SER A 82 -0.06 0.14 -12.18
N ALA A 83 -0.80 1.19 -12.56
CA ALA A 83 -0.96 1.59 -13.96
C ALA A 83 0.38 2.03 -14.58
N ILE A 84 1.20 2.80 -13.86
CA ILE A 84 2.54 3.20 -14.29
C ILE A 84 3.43 1.96 -14.49
N MET A 85 3.33 0.96 -13.63
CA MET A 85 4.07 -0.30 -13.79
C MET A 85 3.60 -1.10 -15.01
N LEU A 86 2.29 -1.12 -15.28
CA LEU A 86 1.74 -1.76 -16.48
C LEU A 86 2.24 -1.06 -17.75
N GLU A 87 2.20 0.28 -17.79
CA GLU A 87 2.73 1.05 -18.92
C GLU A 87 4.22 0.74 -19.15
N TRP A 88 5.03 0.75 -18.09
CA TRP A 88 6.45 0.42 -18.18
C TRP A 88 6.67 -0.99 -18.73
N SER A 89 5.92 -1.96 -18.23
CA SER A 89 6.05 -3.35 -18.63
C SER A 89 5.67 -3.57 -20.09
N TYR A 90 4.48 -3.13 -20.49
CA TYR A 90 3.97 -3.33 -21.85
C TYR A 90 4.59 -2.36 -22.87
N GLY A 91 4.73 -1.09 -22.51
CA GLY A 91 5.24 -0.05 -23.38
C GLY A 91 6.71 -0.24 -23.72
N ARG A 92 7.53 -0.62 -22.76
CA ARG A 92 8.96 -0.88 -22.95
C ARG A 92 9.32 -2.34 -23.21
N LYS A 93 8.31 -3.23 -23.24
CA LYS A 93 8.48 -4.68 -23.44
C LYS A 93 9.47 -5.34 -22.47
N MET A 94 9.58 -4.77 -21.27
CA MET A 94 10.55 -5.23 -20.27
C MET A 94 10.14 -6.56 -19.63
N ILE A 95 8.85 -6.70 -19.33
CA ILE A 95 8.28 -7.94 -18.78
C ILE A 95 7.04 -8.28 -19.60
N ARG A 96 7.04 -9.45 -20.24
CA ARG A 96 5.85 -9.93 -20.94
C ARG A 96 4.85 -10.53 -19.95
N ASN A 97 3.57 -10.14 -20.09
CA ASN A 97 2.46 -10.72 -19.32
C ASN A 97 2.58 -10.52 -17.80
N ILE A 98 2.99 -9.31 -17.34
CA ILE A 98 2.96 -9.00 -15.92
C ILE A 98 1.54 -9.16 -15.37
N ASN A 99 1.41 -9.84 -14.24
CA ASN A 99 0.13 -10.06 -13.56
C ASN A 99 0.07 -9.31 -12.22
N GLY A 100 -1.14 -9.28 -11.61
CA GLY A 100 -1.37 -8.56 -10.36
C GLY A 100 -0.48 -8.99 -9.19
N ASN A 101 -0.18 -10.29 -9.07
CA ASN A 101 0.71 -10.79 -8.02
C ASN A 101 2.16 -10.32 -8.22
N GLN A 102 2.62 -10.23 -9.46
CA GLN A 102 3.94 -9.69 -9.77
C GLN A 102 4.00 -8.19 -9.47
N ILE A 103 2.97 -7.42 -9.85
CA ILE A 103 2.88 -5.99 -9.51
C ILE A 103 2.93 -5.83 -7.99
N ARG A 104 2.12 -6.57 -7.24
CA ARG A 104 2.14 -6.58 -5.77
C ARG A 104 3.54 -6.86 -5.23
N GLY A 105 4.20 -7.89 -5.73
CA GLY A 105 5.55 -8.27 -5.31
C GLY A 105 6.58 -7.17 -5.56
N TYR A 106 6.52 -6.50 -6.70
CA TYR A 106 7.42 -5.39 -7.02
C TYR A 106 7.16 -4.16 -6.15
N LEU A 107 5.89 -3.80 -5.92
CA LEU A 107 5.54 -2.70 -5.02
C LEU A 107 6.00 -2.97 -3.58
N ILE A 108 5.83 -4.19 -3.09
CA ILE A 108 6.32 -4.62 -1.77
C ILE A 108 7.85 -4.55 -1.69
N ARG A 109 8.56 -4.96 -2.75
CA ARG A 109 10.03 -4.91 -2.80
C ARG A 109 10.55 -3.48 -2.71
N GLY A 110 9.89 -2.52 -3.37
CA GLY A 110 10.24 -1.11 -3.33
C GLY A 110 9.74 -0.35 -2.10
N ALA A 111 8.96 -0.97 -1.23
CA ALA A 111 8.35 -0.30 -0.09
C ALA A 111 9.38 0.26 0.89
N VAL A 112 9.12 1.48 1.37
CA VAL A 112 9.90 2.10 2.45
C VAL A 112 9.40 1.58 3.80
N ARG A 113 10.34 1.24 4.68
CA ARG A 113 10.07 0.65 6.00
C ARG A 113 10.53 1.58 7.11
N PRO A 114 9.73 2.58 7.52
CA PRO A 114 10.10 3.51 8.59
C PRO A 114 10.35 2.78 9.90
N GLY A 115 11.42 3.15 10.64
CA GLY A 115 11.75 2.55 11.94
C GLY A 115 12.36 1.15 11.86
N SER A 116 12.75 0.66 10.66
CA SER A 116 13.49 -0.60 10.52
C SER A 116 14.99 -0.45 10.76
N SER A 117 15.51 0.77 10.73
CA SER A 117 16.93 1.08 10.99
C SER A 117 17.07 1.62 12.40
N GLY A 118 17.82 0.92 13.24
CA GLY A 118 17.91 1.13 14.68
C GLY A 118 18.19 2.55 15.15
N GLY A 119 17.24 3.08 15.86
CA GLY A 119 17.36 4.13 16.86
C GLY A 119 16.75 3.62 18.17
N LEU A 120 17.05 4.24 19.30
CA LEU A 120 16.65 3.82 20.65
C LEU A 120 15.14 3.73 20.93
N LEU A 121 14.27 3.94 19.95
CA LEU A 121 12.82 3.89 20.04
C LEU A 121 12.25 2.93 19.00
N GLU A 122 11.78 1.79 19.45
CA GLU A 122 11.00 0.76 18.77
C GLU A 122 11.48 0.36 17.35
N ILE A 123 12.28 -0.69 17.27
CA ILE A 123 12.56 -1.37 16.00
C ILE A 123 11.24 -1.97 15.51
N ARG A 124 10.65 -1.35 14.49
CA ARG A 124 9.44 -1.86 13.86
C ARG A 124 9.79 -3.03 12.93
N GLN A 125 9.23 -4.18 13.22
CA GLN A 125 9.40 -5.36 12.36
C GLN A 125 8.40 -5.31 11.19
N TYR A 126 8.83 -5.74 10.02
CA TYR A 126 8.02 -5.87 8.82
C TYR A 126 8.09 -7.29 8.26
N PRO A 127 6.98 -7.84 7.72
CA PRO A 127 5.65 -7.22 7.68
C PRO A 127 4.94 -7.28 9.04
N ASN A 128 3.98 -6.38 9.27
CA ASN A 128 3.14 -6.40 10.46
C ASN A 128 1.69 -5.99 10.13
N PRO A 129 0.72 -6.26 11.03
CA PRO A 129 -0.71 -6.08 10.72
C PRO A 129 -1.18 -4.64 10.63
N GLU A 130 -0.37 -3.65 10.97
CA GLU A 130 -0.72 -2.23 10.89
C GLU A 130 -0.08 -1.54 9.66
N TRP A 131 1.17 -1.89 9.38
CA TRP A 131 1.98 -1.26 8.32
C TRP A 131 2.15 -2.14 7.09
N GLY A 132 1.65 -3.38 7.13
CA GLY A 132 1.89 -4.35 6.07
C GLY A 132 3.38 -4.54 5.79
N TYR A 133 3.74 -4.48 4.54
CA TYR A 133 5.14 -4.55 4.09
C TYR A 133 5.84 -3.19 4.02
N GLY A 134 5.14 -2.09 4.35
CA GLY A 134 5.68 -0.73 4.40
C GLY A 134 4.92 0.28 3.54
N LEU A 135 5.52 1.45 3.35
CA LEU A 135 4.95 2.56 2.59
C LEU A 135 5.21 2.37 1.09
N LEU A 136 4.19 2.55 0.29
CA LEU A 136 4.26 2.54 -1.17
C LEU A 136 5.29 3.58 -1.67
N ASN A 137 6.25 3.13 -2.48
CA ASN A 137 7.22 4.00 -3.14
C ASN A 137 7.53 3.48 -4.54
N ILE A 138 6.90 4.10 -5.53
CA ILE A 138 7.05 3.70 -6.93
C ILE A 138 8.46 3.95 -7.47
N TYR A 139 9.14 5.00 -7.00
CA TYR A 139 10.52 5.30 -7.39
C TYR A 139 11.46 4.16 -6.97
N ASN A 140 11.44 3.77 -5.70
CA ASN A 140 12.24 2.66 -5.19
C ASN A 140 11.88 1.34 -5.89
N THR A 141 10.61 1.16 -6.25
CA THR A 141 10.17 0.00 -7.03
C THR A 141 10.94 -0.09 -8.34
N PHE A 142 10.98 1.00 -9.12
CA PHE A 142 11.73 1.02 -10.36
C PHE A 142 13.24 0.93 -10.17
N GLU A 143 13.81 1.57 -9.14
CA GLU A 143 15.23 1.41 -8.82
C GLU A 143 15.58 -0.05 -8.52
N SER A 144 14.70 -0.78 -7.82
CA SER A 144 14.90 -2.21 -7.54
C SER A 144 14.85 -3.11 -8.79
N LEU A 145 14.22 -2.63 -9.86
CA LEU A 145 14.09 -3.35 -11.14
C LEU A 145 15.22 -3.01 -12.14
N ARG A 146 15.99 -1.93 -11.92
CA ARG A 146 17.11 -1.57 -12.81
C ARG A 146 18.27 -2.55 -12.74
N ASN A 147 18.38 -3.30 -11.68
CA ASN A 147 19.49 -4.21 -11.39
C ASN A 147 19.11 -5.70 -11.54
N VAL A 148 18.03 -5.97 -12.27
CA VAL A 148 17.56 -7.34 -12.54
C VAL A 148 17.78 -7.73 -13.98
#